data_cb673f34775418d50bc79f404c4e07fd
#
_entry.id   cb673f34775418d50bc79f404c4e07fd
#
_cell.length_a   1.000
_cell.length_b   1.000
_cell.length_c   1.000
_cell.angle_alpha   90.00
_cell.angle_beta   90.00
_cell.angle_gamma   90.00
#
_symmetry.space_group_name_H-M   'P 1'
#
loop_
_entity.id
_entity.type
_entity.pdbx_description
1 polymer ?
#
loop_
_entity_poly.entity_id
_entity_poly.type
_entity_poly.pdbx_seq_one_letter_code
_entity_poly.pdbx_strand_id
1 'polypeptide(L)'
;MPGFTTHYLFGVKAYNDLPNNYLKHVISKYRWLYQLGLQGPDIFFYNVPILRHRDYRNVGSHMHEYQVNDFFKNSLLELSEIRSRQQKEEAAAFLAGFMCHYIADSICHPFVYGRIQFQTDKKKSECHGLHAALENDIDAILLWKFKHKKPSEFNQAASLCLNTQESQFVSRYLSRCINRTYYQITEKNNFQVTEGMVARSIFAIRFGSRILSDPAGHKTHLIGSVESIFLKHPIASKKLVTDKLSAKVHEILNLDHEVWTNPWDHSIASTASFPDLYQQTLKKCNAVYYYLNAFLIANVPAGPPDMSALLAELGNYSYHSGLDVG
;
A
#
# COMPACT_ATOMS: atom_id res chain seq x y z
N MET A 1 -5.10 2.48 -5.00
CA MET A 1 -4.24 1.40 -4.46
C MET A 1 -4.48 0.18 -5.29
N PRO A 2 -3.45 -0.49 -5.86
CA PRO A 2 -3.63 -1.89 -6.15
C PRO A 2 -4.26 -2.51 -4.92
N GLY A 3 -5.27 -3.36 -5.08
CA GLY A 3 -6.01 -3.88 -3.93
C GLY A 3 -5.12 -4.65 -2.96
N PHE A 4 -5.64 -4.98 -1.81
CA PHE A 4 -4.94 -5.74 -0.76
C PHE A 4 -4.19 -6.96 -1.31
N THR A 5 -4.86 -7.71 -2.19
CA THR A 5 -4.32 -8.97 -2.73
C THR A 5 -3.18 -8.72 -3.70
N THR A 6 -3.26 -7.69 -4.53
CA THR A 6 -2.19 -7.31 -5.47
C THR A 6 -0.91 -6.94 -4.73
N HIS A 7 -0.98 -6.12 -3.67
CA HIS A 7 0.17 -5.82 -2.82
C HIS A 7 0.78 -7.06 -2.18
N TYR A 8 -0.07 -7.95 -1.66
CA TYR A 8 0.38 -9.23 -1.13
C TYR A 8 1.13 -10.05 -2.18
N LEU A 9 0.59 -10.15 -3.40
CA LEU A 9 1.20 -10.92 -4.50
C LEU A 9 2.51 -10.29 -5.00
N PHE A 10 2.59 -8.96 -5.09
CA PHE A 10 3.84 -8.25 -5.36
C PHE A 10 4.91 -8.61 -4.33
N GLY A 11 4.59 -8.49 -3.05
CA GLY A 11 5.52 -8.79 -1.98
C GLY A 11 5.96 -10.24 -1.95
N VAL A 12 5.06 -11.20 -2.17
CA VAL A 12 5.41 -12.62 -2.27
C VAL A 12 6.38 -12.86 -3.42
N LYS A 13 6.13 -12.26 -4.58
CA LYS A 13 7.01 -12.41 -5.75
C LYS A 13 8.37 -11.73 -5.51
N ALA A 14 8.38 -10.50 -5.00
CA ALA A 14 9.61 -9.78 -4.66
C ALA A 14 10.47 -10.54 -3.64
N TYR A 15 9.85 -11.13 -2.60
CA TYR A 15 10.54 -12.01 -1.66
C TYR A 15 11.14 -13.26 -2.35
N ASN A 16 10.38 -13.91 -3.23
CA ASN A 16 10.85 -15.11 -3.93
C ASN A 16 12.03 -14.81 -4.85
N ASP A 17 12.04 -13.64 -5.49
CA ASP A 17 13.10 -13.20 -6.39
C ASP A 17 14.37 -12.74 -5.66
N LEU A 18 14.30 -12.47 -4.35
CA LEU A 18 15.49 -12.13 -3.57
C LEU A 18 16.52 -13.27 -3.59
N PRO A 19 17.81 -12.94 -3.79
CA PRO A 19 18.88 -13.89 -3.55
C PRO A 19 18.90 -14.33 -2.08
N ASN A 20 19.57 -15.44 -1.78
CA ASN A 20 19.72 -15.90 -0.41
C ASN A 20 20.70 -14.99 0.36
N ASN A 21 20.16 -13.91 0.94
CA ASN A 21 20.90 -12.87 1.65
C ASN A 21 20.30 -12.58 3.03
N TYR A 22 20.86 -11.62 3.75
CA TYR A 22 20.40 -11.25 5.09
C TYR A 22 18.95 -10.74 5.10
N LEU A 23 18.58 -9.87 4.16
CA LEU A 23 17.21 -9.34 4.05
C LEU A 23 16.18 -10.46 3.83
N LYS A 24 16.49 -11.42 2.94
CA LYS A 24 15.60 -12.58 2.71
C LYS A 24 15.39 -13.39 3.99
N HIS A 25 16.45 -13.62 4.76
CA HIS A 25 16.35 -14.30 6.05
C HIS A 25 15.47 -13.51 7.04
N VAL A 26 15.66 -12.20 7.14
CA VAL A 26 14.90 -11.32 8.01
C VAL A 26 13.41 -11.34 7.64
N ILE A 27 13.09 -11.21 6.34
CA ILE A 27 11.68 -11.25 5.86
C ILE A 27 11.07 -12.63 6.16
N SER A 28 11.78 -13.71 5.94
CA SER A 28 11.29 -15.07 6.24
C SER A 28 10.94 -15.25 7.72
N LYS A 29 11.81 -14.75 8.61
CA LYS A 29 11.66 -14.85 10.06
C LYS A 29 10.49 -14.03 10.57
N TYR A 30 10.29 -12.82 10.03
CA TYR A 30 9.27 -11.87 10.45
C TYR A 30 8.23 -11.63 9.35
N ARG A 31 7.79 -12.70 8.69
CA ARG A 31 6.91 -12.66 7.53
C ARG A 31 5.61 -11.86 7.77
N TRP A 32 5.07 -11.88 8.98
CA TRP A 32 3.81 -11.19 9.28
C TRP A 32 3.99 -9.68 9.34
N LEU A 33 5.12 -9.21 9.85
CA LEU A 33 5.49 -7.79 9.80
C LEU A 33 5.74 -7.32 8.37
N TYR A 34 6.44 -8.13 7.56
CA TYR A 34 6.59 -7.86 6.13
C TYR A 34 5.24 -7.75 5.43
N GLN A 35 4.33 -8.71 5.66
CA GLN A 35 3.00 -8.71 5.04
C GLN A 35 2.14 -7.54 5.53
N LEU A 36 2.26 -7.11 6.78
CA LEU A 36 1.64 -5.87 7.23
C LEU A 36 2.23 -4.66 6.49
N GLY A 37 3.55 -4.60 6.33
CA GLY A 37 4.22 -3.54 5.57
C GLY A 37 3.72 -3.43 4.14
N LEU A 38 3.40 -4.57 3.48
CA LEU A 38 2.79 -4.59 2.15
C LEU A 38 1.44 -3.87 2.05
N GLN A 39 0.81 -3.55 3.16
CA GLN A 39 -0.41 -2.74 3.19
C GLN A 39 -0.09 -1.24 3.37
N GLY A 40 1.15 -0.89 3.64
CA GLY A 40 1.62 0.49 3.69
C GLY A 40 0.75 1.40 4.56
N PRO A 41 0.50 2.64 4.12
CA PRO A 41 -0.35 3.59 4.82
C PRO A 41 -1.85 3.27 4.72
N ASP A 42 -2.25 2.30 3.90
CA ASP A 42 -3.63 1.89 3.68
C ASP A 42 -4.34 1.36 4.91
N ILE A 43 -3.57 0.84 5.87
CA ILE A 43 -4.12 0.43 7.17
C ILE A 43 -4.96 1.54 7.82
N PHE A 44 -4.64 2.80 7.55
CA PHE A 44 -5.35 3.95 8.12
C PHE A 44 -6.72 4.20 7.48
N PHE A 45 -6.97 3.73 6.25
CA PHE A 45 -8.28 3.85 5.60
C PHE A 45 -9.35 2.94 6.21
N TYR A 46 -8.95 1.93 6.96
CA TYR A 46 -9.87 1.06 7.69
C TYR A 46 -10.26 1.62 9.06
N ASN A 47 -9.57 2.65 9.56
CA ASN A 47 -9.85 3.22 10.88
C ASN A 47 -10.93 4.31 10.81
N VAL A 48 -12.19 3.90 10.84
CA VAL A 48 -13.37 4.78 10.73
C VAL A 48 -13.38 5.97 11.72
N PRO A 49 -12.96 5.85 13.00
CA PRO A 49 -12.86 6.99 13.90
C PRO A 49 -11.93 8.10 13.39
N ILE A 50 -10.79 7.75 12.77
CA ILE A 50 -9.87 8.72 12.17
C ILE A 50 -10.54 9.43 10.99
N LEU A 51 -11.33 8.71 10.19
CA LEU A 51 -12.04 9.28 9.05
C LEU A 51 -13.14 10.27 9.44
N ARG A 52 -13.70 10.17 10.66
CA ARG A 52 -14.79 11.02 11.17
C ARG A 52 -14.31 12.28 11.87
N HIS A 53 -13.07 12.35 12.31
CA HIS A 53 -12.52 13.55 12.94
C HIS A 53 -12.21 14.60 11.86
N ARG A 54 -13.00 15.66 11.83
CA ARG A 54 -12.85 16.80 10.89
C ARG A 54 -11.49 17.51 11.04
N ASP A 55 -10.92 17.48 12.23
CA ASP A 55 -9.66 18.16 12.56
C ASP A 55 -8.41 17.31 12.30
N TYR A 56 -8.56 16.01 12.06
CA TYR A 56 -7.46 15.13 11.66
C TYR A 56 -7.52 14.91 10.16
N ARG A 57 -6.54 15.40 9.43
CA ARG A 57 -6.29 14.94 8.06
C ARG A 57 -6.13 13.42 8.11
N ASN A 58 -6.76 12.72 7.17
CA ASN A 58 -6.58 11.28 7.08
C ASN A 58 -5.08 10.97 6.94
N VAL A 59 -4.52 10.29 7.93
CA VAL A 59 -3.09 9.96 7.98
C VAL A 59 -2.66 9.23 6.71
N GLY A 60 -3.44 8.24 6.28
CA GLY A 60 -3.17 7.51 5.04
C GLY A 60 -3.08 8.43 3.84
N SER A 61 -4.09 9.29 3.60
CA SER A 61 -4.08 10.23 2.47
C SER A 61 -2.90 11.19 2.53
N HIS A 62 -2.53 11.67 3.74
CA HIS A 62 -1.39 12.57 3.89
C HIS A 62 -0.07 11.89 3.50
N MET A 63 0.13 10.65 3.95
CA MET A 63 1.32 9.87 3.64
C MET A 63 1.45 9.52 2.15
N HIS A 64 0.34 9.48 1.40
CA HIS A 64 0.36 9.20 -0.04
C HIS A 64 0.80 10.40 -0.90
N GLU A 65 0.73 11.61 -0.36
CA GLU A 65 0.88 12.83 -1.14
C GLU A 65 2.07 13.71 -0.71
N TYR A 66 2.57 13.57 0.54
CA TYR A 66 3.53 14.52 1.10
C TYR A 66 4.74 13.84 1.73
N GLN A 67 5.92 14.46 1.54
CA GLN A 67 7.17 14.11 2.22
C GLN A 67 7.50 12.61 2.18
N VAL A 68 7.29 11.99 1.03
CA VAL A 68 7.40 10.53 0.86
C VAL A 68 8.83 10.06 1.15
N ASN A 69 9.83 10.71 0.54
CA ASN A 69 11.23 10.35 0.74
C ASN A 69 11.67 10.63 2.18
N ASP A 70 11.22 11.75 2.77
CA ASP A 70 11.49 12.08 4.17
C ASP A 70 10.92 11.04 5.14
N PHE A 71 9.75 10.45 4.83
CA PHE A 71 9.21 9.37 5.62
C PHE A 71 10.13 8.13 5.62
N PHE A 72 10.64 7.74 4.46
CA PHE A 72 11.59 6.62 4.37
C PHE A 72 12.91 6.95 5.06
N LYS A 73 13.44 8.15 4.87
CA LYS A 73 14.65 8.64 5.56
C LYS A 73 14.48 8.56 7.08
N ASN A 74 13.39 9.11 7.61
CA ASN A 74 13.12 9.09 9.04
C ASN A 74 12.87 7.67 9.58
N SER A 75 12.24 6.80 8.78
CA SER A 75 12.05 5.39 9.14
C SER A 75 13.36 4.63 9.21
N LEU A 76 14.32 4.89 8.30
CA LEU A 76 15.66 4.31 8.35
C LEU A 76 16.47 4.84 9.54
N LEU A 77 16.32 6.12 9.89
CA LEU A 77 16.93 6.69 11.09
C LEU A 77 16.38 6.03 12.37
N GLU A 78 15.06 5.92 12.52
CA GLU A 78 14.43 5.22 13.65
C GLU A 78 14.91 3.76 13.73
N LEU A 79 15.04 3.06 12.60
CA LEU A 79 15.59 1.70 12.54
C LEU A 79 17.05 1.65 13.02
N SER A 80 17.87 2.61 12.62
CA SER A 80 19.30 2.67 13.02
C SER A 80 19.48 2.87 14.51
N GLU A 81 18.58 3.64 15.17
CA GLU A 81 18.59 3.95 16.58
C GLU A 81 18.15 2.78 17.48
N ILE A 82 17.52 1.75 16.93
CA ILE A 82 17.09 0.56 17.70
C ILE A 82 18.32 -0.23 18.17
N ARG A 83 18.43 -0.51 19.47
CA ARG A 83 19.55 -1.27 20.05
C ARG A 83 19.35 -2.78 19.97
N SER A 84 18.12 -3.26 20.10
CA SER A 84 17.79 -4.68 20.06
C SER A 84 17.90 -5.21 18.64
N ARG A 85 18.74 -6.23 18.43
CA ARG A 85 18.88 -6.90 17.13
C ARG A 85 17.54 -7.45 16.63
N GLN A 86 16.77 -8.08 17.52
CA GLN A 86 15.46 -8.61 17.17
C GLN A 86 14.55 -7.50 16.64
N GLN A 87 14.45 -6.37 17.36
CA GLN A 87 13.60 -5.25 16.96
C GLN A 87 14.11 -4.55 15.68
N LYS A 88 15.43 -4.53 15.43
CA LYS A 88 15.97 -4.07 14.13
C LYS A 88 15.49 -4.95 12.98
N GLU A 89 15.57 -6.28 13.17
CA GLU A 89 15.11 -7.24 12.18
C GLU A 89 13.58 -7.12 11.96
N GLU A 90 12.81 -6.94 13.02
CA GLU A 90 11.36 -6.70 12.96
C GLU A 90 11.04 -5.41 12.17
N ALA A 91 11.70 -4.31 12.47
CA ALA A 91 11.55 -3.05 11.73
C ALA A 91 11.96 -3.17 10.26
N ALA A 92 13.08 -3.86 9.98
CA ALA A 92 13.56 -4.08 8.63
C ALA A 92 12.59 -4.89 7.78
N ALA A 93 11.99 -5.96 8.34
CA ALA A 93 10.97 -6.74 7.65
C ALA A 93 9.73 -5.90 7.32
N PHE A 94 9.23 -5.15 8.29
CA PHE A 94 8.09 -4.25 8.09
C PHE A 94 8.38 -3.19 7.02
N LEU A 95 9.53 -2.53 7.13
CA LEU A 95 9.93 -1.46 6.22
C LEU A 95 10.14 -1.97 4.78
N ALA A 96 10.71 -3.18 4.61
CA ALA A 96 10.81 -3.81 3.29
C ALA A 96 9.43 -3.98 2.62
N GLY A 97 8.44 -4.45 3.38
CA GLY A 97 7.06 -4.52 2.88
C GLY A 97 6.49 -3.14 2.53
N PHE A 98 6.72 -2.14 3.38
CA PHE A 98 6.23 -0.78 3.18
C PHE A 98 6.85 -0.12 1.93
N MET A 99 8.14 -0.33 1.69
CA MET A 99 8.80 0.11 0.45
C MET A 99 8.22 -0.58 -0.79
N CYS A 100 7.92 -1.89 -0.71
CA CYS A 100 7.28 -2.62 -1.81
C CYS A 100 5.87 -2.07 -2.11
N HIS A 101 5.07 -1.75 -1.09
CA HIS A 101 3.78 -1.10 -1.25
C HIS A 101 3.93 0.24 -1.98
N TYR A 102 4.82 1.11 -1.50
CA TYR A 102 5.09 2.41 -2.12
C TYR A 102 5.45 2.29 -3.60
N ILE A 103 6.38 1.39 -3.93
CA ILE A 103 6.82 1.18 -5.31
C ILE A 103 5.65 0.71 -6.19
N ALA A 104 4.84 -0.22 -5.68
CA ALA A 104 3.69 -0.73 -6.41
C ALA A 104 2.66 0.37 -6.67
N ASP A 105 2.37 1.21 -5.68
CA ASP A 105 1.43 2.31 -5.82
C ASP A 105 1.93 3.37 -6.81
N SER A 106 3.14 3.88 -6.61
CA SER A 106 3.69 4.95 -7.46
C SER A 106 3.79 4.55 -8.94
N ILE A 107 3.94 3.25 -9.24
CA ILE A 107 4.01 2.73 -10.62
C ILE A 107 2.63 2.38 -11.17
N CYS A 108 1.76 1.75 -10.38
CA CYS A 108 0.51 1.19 -10.90
C CYS A 108 -0.69 2.14 -10.82
N HIS A 109 -0.71 3.09 -9.88
CA HIS A 109 -1.85 4.01 -9.72
C HIS A 109 -2.10 4.92 -10.92
N PRO A 110 -1.07 5.50 -11.59
CA PRO A 110 -1.31 6.28 -12.81
C PRO A 110 -2.14 5.51 -13.83
N PHE A 111 -1.89 4.21 -13.99
CA PHE A 111 -2.69 3.32 -14.83
C PHE A 111 -4.13 3.21 -14.32
N VAL A 112 -4.32 2.88 -13.03
CA VAL A 112 -5.67 2.72 -12.45
C VAL A 112 -6.50 3.98 -12.64
N TYR A 113 -5.94 5.13 -12.31
CA TYR A 113 -6.61 6.43 -12.46
C TYR A 113 -6.83 6.81 -13.93
N GLY A 114 -5.87 6.52 -14.80
CA GLY A 114 -6.01 6.75 -16.25
C GLY A 114 -7.12 5.90 -16.86
N ARG A 115 -7.20 4.61 -16.51
CA ARG A 115 -8.22 3.69 -17.03
C ARG A 115 -9.65 4.02 -16.57
N ILE A 116 -9.84 4.57 -15.37
CA ILE A 116 -11.15 5.04 -14.91
C ILE A 116 -11.47 6.47 -15.37
N GLN A 117 -10.61 7.10 -16.17
CA GLN A 117 -10.74 8.48 -16.66
C GLN A 117 -10.96 9.47 -15.50
N PHE A 118 -10.14 9.34 -14.45
CA PHE A 118 -10.16 10.22 -13.30
C PHE A 118 -9.93 11.67 -13.74
N GLN A 119 -10.69 12.61 -13.16
CA GLN A 119 -10.54 14.04 -13.41
C GLN A 119 -10.20 14.73 -12.10
N THR A 120 -9.11 15.49 -12.11
CA THR A 120 -8.56 16.15 -10.90
C THR A 120 -9.44 17.28 -10.38
N ASP A 121 -10.28 17.86 -11.23
CA ASP A 121 -11.26 18.93 -10.92
C ASP A 121 -12.57 18.41 -10.34
N LYS A 122 -12.88 17.12 -10.52
CA LYS A 122 -14.07 16.49 -9.94
C LYS A 122 -13.84 16.05 -8.50
N LYS A 123 -14.92 15.98 -7.73
CA LYS A 123 -14.87 15.45 -6.36
C LYS A 123 -14.33 14.04 -6.38
N LYS A 124 -13.23 13.79 -5.65
CA LYS A 124 -12.60 12.45 -5.51
C LYS A 124 -13.64 11.34 -5.19
N SER A 125 -14.72 11.69 -4.49
CA SER A 125 -15.80 10.75 -4.15
C SER A 125 -16.52 10.15 -5.36
N GLU A 126 -16.56 10.82 -6.50
CA GLU A 126 -17.26 10.33 -7.70
C GLU A 126 -16.51 9.17 -8.38
N CYS A 127 -15.18 9.16 -8.25
CA CYS A 127 -14.33 8.14 -8.85
C CYS A 127 -13.97 7.00 -7.90
N HIS A 128 -14.17 7.15 -6.59
CA HIS A 128 -13.78 6.13 -5.59
C HIS A 128 -14.41 4.75 -5.84
N GLY A 129 -15.64 4.71 -6.32
CA GLY A 129 -16.32 3.45 -6.63
C GLY A 129 -15.70 2.74 -7.83
N LEU A 130 -15.41 3.47 -8.91
CA LEU A 130 -14.76 2.92 -10.11
C LEU A 130 -13.34 2.45 -9.82
N HIS A 131 -12.59 3.24 -9.05
CA HIS A 131 -11.26 2.91 -8.59
C HIS A 131 -11.24 1.58 -7.82
N ALA A 132 -12.08 1.47 -6.79
CA ALA A 132 -12.17 0.26 -5.99
C ALA A 132 -12.63 -0.97 -6.82
N ALA A 133 -13.54 -0.78 -7.78
CA ALA A 133 -13.99 -1.87 -8.65
C ALA A 133 -12.85 -2.39 -9.54
N LEU A 134 -12.10 -1.49 -10.20
CA LEU A 134 -10.98 -1.88 -11.05
C LEU A 134 -9.88 -2.61 -10.26
N GLU A 135 -9.59 -2.15 -9.05
CA GLU A 135 -8.62 -2.80 -8.17
C GLU A 135 -9.06 -4.19 -7.71
N ASN A 136 -10.34 -4.35 -7.36
CA ASN A 136 -10.89 -5.66 -7.01
C ASN A 136 -10.80 -6.64 -8.19
N ASP A 137 -11.03 -6.17 -9.41
CA ASP A 137 -10.90 -6.98 -10.61
C ASP A 137 -9.44 -7.41 -10.85
N ILE A 138 -8.50 -6.48 -10.73
CA ILE A 138 -7.06 -6.77 -10.84
C ILE A 138 -6.64 -7.78 -9.76
N ASP A 139 -7.08 -7.59 -8.52
CA ASP A 139 -6.85 -8.50 -7.39
C ASP A 139 -7.33 -9.92 -7.72
N ALA A 140 -8.55 -10.05 -8.25
CA ALA A 140 -9.14 -11.34 -8.59
C ALA A 140 -8.37 -12.04 -9.71
N ILE A 141 -8.01 -11.30 -10.77
CA ILE A 141 -7.26 -11.84 -11.91
C ILE A 141 -5.87 -12.31 -11.50
N LEU A 142 -5.13 -11.49 -10.74
CA LEU A 142 -3.80 -11.85 -10.29
C LEU A 142 -3.83 -13.01 -9.29
N LEU A 143 -4.82 -13.03 -8.40
CA LEU A 143 -4.99 -14.13 -7.45
C LEU A 143 -5.22 -15.45 -8.19
N TRP A 144 -6.08 -15.45 -9.21
CA TRP A 144 -6.28 -16.62 -10.05
C TRP A 144 -5.00 -17.02 -10.80
N LYS A 145 -4.33 -16.03 -11.42
CA LYS A 145 -3.10 -16.27 -12.19
C LYS A 145 -1.97 -16.88 -11.35
N PHE A 146 -1.75 -16.41 -10.13
CA PHE A 146 -0.59 -16.80 -9.32
C PHE A 146 -0.90 -17.84 -8.23
N LYS A 147 -2.15 -17.99 -7.83
CA LYS A 147 -2.53 -18.89 -6.72
C LYS A 147 -3.62 -19.89 -7.11
N HIS A 148 -4.23 -19.76 -8.31
CA HIS A 148 -5.39 -20.54 -8.75
C HIS A 148 -6.55 -20.51 -7.74
N LYS A 149 -6.76 -19.33 -7.11
CA LYS A 149 -7.81 -19.10 -6.12
C LYS A 149 -8.71 -17.96 -6.56
N LYS A 150 -9.98 -18.07 -6.19
CA LYS A 150 -10.93 -16.96 -6.25
C LYS A 150 -10.77 -16.06 -5.02
N PRO A 151 -11.23 -14.79 -5.05
CA PRO A 151 -11.24 -13.90 -3.89
C PRO A 151 -11.89 -14.52 -2.65
N SER A 152 -12.99 -15.28 -2.81
CA SER A 152 -13.66 -15.99 -1.72
C SER A 152 -12.81 -17.08 -1.03
N GLU A 153 -11.82 -17.61 -1.72
CA GLU A 153 -10.93 -18.66 -1.23
C GLU A 153 -9.64 -18.10 -0.61
N PHE A 154 -9.47 -16.79 -0.64
CA PHE A 154 -8.29 -16.11 -0.11
C PHE A 154 -8.61 -15.33 1.16
N ASN A 155 -8.11 -15.82 2.30
CA ASN A 155 -8.29 -15.17 3.58
C ASN A 155 -7.25 -14.05 3.79
N GLN A 156 -7.58 -12.82 3.38
CA GLN A 156 -6.73 -11.64 3.55
C GLN A 156 -6.33 -11.43 5.02
N ALA A 157 -7.26 -11.61 5.95
CA ALA A 157 -6.99 -11.44 7.39
C ALA A 157 -5.94 -12.44 7.92
N ALA A 158 -5.84 -13.64 7.31
CA ALA A 158 -4.85 -14.63 7.68
C ALA A 158 -3.42 -14.25 7.24
N SER A 159 -3.27 -13.30 6.32
CA SER A 159 -1.95 -12.76 5.95
C SER A 159 -1.42 -11.73 6.95
N LEU A 160 -2.20 -11.33 7.96
CA LEU A 160 -1.84 -10.32 8.97
C LEU A 160 -1.85 -10.93 10.38
N CYS A 161 -1.24 -12.10 10.57
CA CYS A 161 -1.25 -12.85 11.84
C CYS A 161 -0.13 -12.43 12.80
N LEU A 162 -0.02 -11.12 13.09
CA LEU A 162 0.92 -10.64 14.09
C LEU A 162 0.57 -11.16 15.49
N ASN A 163 1.59 -11.51 16.25
CA ASN A 163 1.44 -11.73 17.70
C ASN A 163 1.36 -10.38 18.44
N THR A 164 1.10 -10.44 19.76
CA THR A 164 0.94 -9.23 20.57
C THR A 164 2.21 -8.37 20.61
N GLN A 165 3.38 -9.00 20.72
CA GLN A 165 4.66 -8.28 20.78
C GLN A 165 4.98 -7.59 19.44
N GLU A 166 4.82 -8.29 18.32
CA GLU A 166 4.96 -7.73 16.97
C GLU A 166 4.00 -6.55 16.74
N SER A 167 2.73 -6.70 17.15
CA SER A 167 1.72 -5.64 17.02
C SER A 167 2.08 -4.40 17.85
N GLN A 168 2.52 -4.57 19.10
CA GLN A 168 2.96 -3.49 19.96
C GLN A 168 4.22 -2.81 19.41
N PHE A 169 5.20 -3.60 18.99
CA PHE A 169 6.44 -3.07 18.43
C PHE A 169 6.18 -2.24 17.17
N VAL A 170 5.47 -2.79 16.18
CA VAL A 170 5.23 -2.07 14.92
C VAL A 170 4.35 -0.84 15.11
N SER A 171 3.40 -0.88 16.06
CA SER A 171 2.57 0.28 16.40
C SER A 171 3.41 1.43 16.93
N ARG A 172 4.37 1.15 17.81
CA ARG A 172 5.33 2.11 18.33
C ARG A 172 6.27 2.61 17.24
N TYR A 173 6.86 1.71 16.47
CA TYR A 173 7.80 2.06 15.42
C TYR A 173 7.15 2.96 14.37
N LEU A 174 6.01 2.56 13.81
CA LEU A 174 5.32 3.33 12.77
C LEU A 174 4.82 4.68 13.28
N SER A 175 4.28 4.76 14.51
CA SER A 175 3.86 6.05 15.08
C SER A 175 5.03 7.03 15.23
N ARG A 176 6.22 6.57 15.62
CA ARG A 176 7.44 7.39 15.68
C ARG A 176 7.89 7.86 14.30
N CYS A 177 7.94 6.96 13.32
CA CYS A 177 8.30 7.32 11.94
C CYS A 177 7.37 8.40 11.37
N ILE A 178 6.05 8.25 11.56
CA ILE A 178 5.04 9.21 11.12
C ILE A 178 5.23 10.56 11.83
N ASN A 179 5.34 10.54 13.15
CA ASN A 179 5.48 11.79 13.92
C ASN A 179 6.81 12.48 13.62
N ARG A 180 7.90 11.75 13.45
CA ARG A 180 9.21 12.33 13.09
C ARG A 180 9.17 13.05 11.73
N THR A 181 8.31 12.58 10.82
CA THR A 181 8.18 13.14 9.49
C THR A 181 7.15 14.27 9.41
N TYR A 182 5.96 14.03 9.93
CA TYR A 182 4.80 14.89 9.69
C TYR A 182 4.36 15.72 10.89
N TYR A 183 5.05 15.58 12.05
CA TYR A 183 4.71 16.35 13.23
C TYR A 183 5.11 17.82 13.03
N GLN A 184 4.14 18.62 12.61
CA GLN A 184 4.29 20.07 12.59
C GLN A 184 3.59 20.65 13.80
N ILE A 185 4.36 21.27 14.71
CA ILE A 185 3.85 22.10 15.79
C ILE A 185 3.37 23.41 15.15
N THR A 186 2.19 23.41 14.58
CA THR A 186 1.48 24.64 14.26
C THR A 186 0.27 24.73 15.16
N GLU A 187 -0.02 25.92 15.70
CA GLU A 187 -1.11 26.19 16.65
C GLU A 187 -2.51 25.74 16.20
N LYS A 188 -2.66 25.32 14.93
CA LYS A 188 -3.94 24.91 14.32
C LYS A 188 -4.01 23.46 13.83
N ASN A 189 -2.90 22.71 13.77
CA ASN A 189 -2.92 21.34 13.20
C ASN A 189 -1.90 20.45 13.93
N ASN A 190 -2.27 19.92 15.10
CA ASN A 190 -1.49 18.85 15.73
C ASN A 190 -1.69 17.54 14.96
N PHE A 191 -0.81 17.27 13.97
CA PHE A 191 -0.75 15.98 13.31
C PHE A 191 0.08 15.03 14.18
N GLN A 192 -0.56 14.39 15.16
CA GLN A 192 0.09 13.43 16.05
C GLN A 192 -0.58 12.06 15.94
N VAL A 193 0.20 11.04 15.57
CA VAL A 193 -0.25 9.66 15.52
C VAL A 193 0.22 8.93 16.77
N THR A 194 -0.72 8.37 17.55
CA THR A 194 -0.40 7.58 18.73
C THR A 194 -0.23 6.10 18.38
N GLU A 195 0.52 5.36 19.23
CA GLU A 195 0.65 3.89 19.11
C GLU A 195 -0.74 3.21 19.07
N GLY A 196 -1.69 3.71 19.89
CA GLY A 196 -3.06 3.20 19.92
C GLY A 196 -3.85 3.44 18.62
N MET A 197 -3.56 4.52 17.88
CA MET A 197 -4.16 4.76 16.56
C MET A 197 -3.66 3.73 15.55
N VAL A 198 -2.37 3.46 15.54
CA VAL A 198 -1.77 2.44 14.65
C VAL A 198 -2.31 1.06 15.00
N ALA A 199 -2.33 0.68 16.28
CA ALA A 199 -2.84 -0.62 16.73
C ALA A 199 -4.31 -0.82 16.33
N ARG A 200 -5.16 0.21 16.48
CA ARG A 200 -6.55 0.16 16.02
C ARG A 200 -6.66 0.02 14.51
N SER A 201 -5.79 0.68 13.75
CA SER A 201 -5.75 0.56 12.28
C SER A 201 -5.37 -0.86 11.83
N ILE A 202 -4.39 -1.48 12.48
CA ILE A 202 -4.00 -2.89 12.25
C ILE A 202 -5.16 -3.84 12.59
N PHE A 203 -5.86 -3.61 13.69
CA PHE A 203 -7.04 -4.39 14.03
C PHE A 203 -8.17 -4.18 13.00
N ALA A 204 -8.40 -2.92 12.61
CA ALA A 204 -9.47 -2.55 11.70
C ALA A 204 -9.29 -3.14 10.30
N ILE A 205 -8.08 -3.16 9.74
CA ILE A 205 -7.83 -3.80 8.43
C ILE A 205 -8.08 -5.31 8.48
N ARG A 206 -7.68 -6.00 9.56
CA ARG A 206 -7.95 -7.44 9.75
C ARG A 206 -9.44 -7.74 9.86
N PHE A 207 -10.18 -6.91 10.55
CA PHE A 207 -11.63 -7.05 10.71
C PHE A 207 -12.37 -6.65 9.44
N GLY A 208 -11.98 -5.50 8.83
CA GLY A 208 -12.57 -4.97 7.61
C GLY A 208 -12.46 -5.92 6.43
N SER A 209 -11.31 -6.57 6.24
CA SER A 209 -11.11 -7.53 5.16
C SER A 209 -12.07 -8.74 5.23
N ARG A 210 -12.52 -9.12 6.44
CA ARG A 210 -13.55 -10.16 6.60
C ARG A 210 -14.95 -9.67 6.26
N ILE A 211 -15.27 -8.42 6.62
CA ILE A 211 -16.59 -7.83 6.36
C ILE A 211 -16.78 -7.54 4.87
N LEU A 212 -15.72 -7.09 4.19
CA LEU A 212 -15.77 -6.73 2.77
C LEU A 212 -15.87 -7.94 1.84
N SER A 213 -15.66 -9.16 2.32
CA SER A 213 -15.85 -10.38 1.54
C SER A 213 -17.33 -10.60 1.20
N ASP A 214 -17.64 -10.71 -0.09
CA ASP A 214 -18.99 -10.95 -0.62
C ASP A 214 -18.94 -11.90 -1.84
N PRO A 215 -18.57 -13.17 -1.66
CA PRO A 215 -18.32 -14.11 -2.76
C PRO A 215 -19.44 -14.21 -3.78
N ALA A 216 -20.67 -14.26 -3.31
CA ALA A 216 -21.86 -14.43 -4.14
C ALA A 216 -22.40 -13.11 -4.72
N GLY A 217 -21.93 -11.95 -4.23
CA GLY A 217 -22.41 -10.62 -4.64
C GLY A 217 -23.74 -10.21 -4.01
N HIS A 218 -24.22 -10.93 -2.99
CA HIS A 218 -25.50 -10.61 -2.35
C HIS A 218 -25.47 -9.27 -1.60
N LYS A 219 -24.39 -9.03 -0.83
CA LYS A 219 -24.22 -7.74 -0.14
C LYS A 219 -24.04 -6.61 -1.15
N THR A 220 -23.27 -6.84 -2.21
CA THR A 220 -23.04 -5.89 -3.30
C THR A 220 -24.36 -5.48 -3.94
N HIS A 221 -25.23 -6.43 -4.24
CA HIS A 221 -26.54 -6.16 -4.83
C HIS A 221 -27.44 -5.38 -3.85
N LEU A 222 -27.55 -5.83 -2.60
CA LEU A 222 -28.40 -5.20 -1.61
C LEU A 222 -27.94 -3.76 -1.31
N ILE A 223 -26.66 -3.59 -1.00
CA ILE A 223 -26.09 -2.26 -0.68
C ILE A 223 -26.14 -1.35 -1.91
N GLY A 224 -25.82 -1.87 -3.11
CA GLY A 224 -25.89 -1.11 -4.35
C GLY A 224 -27.30 -0.62 -4.68
N SER A 225 -28.34 -1.45 -4.43
CA SER A 225 -29.73 -1.06 -4.59
C SER A 225 -30.13 0.08 -3.64
N VAL A 226 -29.67 0.04 -2.39
CA VAL A 226 -29.90 1.11 -1.42
C VAL A 226 -29.11 2.37 -1.80
N GLU A 227 -27.83 2.22 -2.15
CA GLU A 227 -26.99 3.36 -2.54
C GLU A 227 -27.54 4.08 -3.78
N SER A 228 -28.06 3.36 -4.78
CA SER A 228 -28.60 3.95 -6.01
C SER A 228 -29.80 4.87 -5.78
N ILE A 229 -30.49 4.74 -4.64
CA ILE A 229 -31.59 5.62 -4.25
C ILE A 229 -31.06 6.97 -3.75
N PHE A 230 -29.92 6.98 -3.04
CA PHE A 230 -29.38 8.14 -2.35
C PHE A 230 -28.12 8.74 -2.98
N LEU A 231 -27.39 7.95 -3.79
CA LEU A 231 -26.12 8.36 -4.38
C LEU A 231 -26.14 8.16 -5.90
N LYS A 232 -25.73 9.20 -6.62
CA LYS A 232 -25.52 9.11 -8.08
C LYS A 232 -24.46 8.09 -8.45
N HIS A 233 -23.45 7.93 -7.59
CA HIS A 233 -22.32 7.00 -7.77
C HIS A 233 -22.17 6.10 -6.53
N PRO A 234 -22.44 4.78 -6.64
CA PRO A 234 -22.26 3.82 -5.57
C PRO A 234 -20.80 3.75 -5.12
N ILE A 235 -20.55 3.73 -3.81
CA ILE A 235 -19.22 3.71 -3.22
C ILE A 235 -18.99 2.44 -2.37
N ALA A 236 -19.89 2.14 -1.43
CA ALA A 236 -19.72 1.06 -0.48
C ALA A 236 -19.88 -0.31 -1.15
N SER A 237 -20.85 -0.46 -2.05
CA SER A 237 -21.07 -1.70 -2.80
C SER A 237 -19.89 -2.04 -3.71
N LYS A 238 -19.20 -1.03 -4.26
CA LYS A 238 -18.01 -1.21 -5.12
C LYS A 238 -16.74 -1.60 -4.36
N LYS A 239 -16.72 -1.41 -3.04
CA LYS A 239 -15.61 -1.85 -2.17
C LYS A 239 -15.72 -3.31 -1.75
N LEU A 240 -16.84 -3.96 -2.01
CA LEU A 240 -17.02 -5.37 -1.67
C LEU A 240 -16.28 -6.26 -2.66
N VAL A 241 -15.57 -7.25 -2.12
CA VAL A 241 -14.76 -8.19 -2.89
C VAL A 241 -15.62 -9.37 -3.32
N THR A 242 -15.84 -9.50 -4.63
CA THR A 242 -16.66 -10.55 -5.24
C THR A 242 -15.83 -11.48 -6.12
N ASP A 243 -16.38 -12.66 -6.45
CA ASP A 243 -15.76 -13.59 -7.42
C ASP A 243 -16.05 -13.24 -8.88
N LYS A 244 -16.85 -12.19 -9.12
CA LYS A 244 -17.25 -11.76 -10.46
C LYS A 244 -16.44 -10.55 -10.90
N LEU A 245 -15.92 -10.60 -12.12
CA LEU A 245 -15.26 -9.45 -12.76
C LEU A 245 -16.31 -8.49 -13.35
N SER A 246 -15.98 -7.20 -13.35
CA SER A 246 -16.84 -6.14 -13.91
C SER A 246 -16.72 -6.03 -15.43
N ALA A 247 -15.60 -6.49 -16.01
CA ALA A 247 -15.32 -6.47 -17.45
C ALA A 247 -14.48 -7.69 -17.87
N LYS A 248 -14.09 -7.75 -19.13
CA LYS A 248 -13.23 -8.83 -19.64
C LYS A 248 -11.77 -8.62 -19.17
N VAL A 249 -11.06 -9.72 -18.96
CA VAL A 249 -9.66 -9.70 -18.45
C VAL A 249 -8.74 -8.81 -19.30
N HIS A 250 -8.87 -8.87 -20.64
CA HIS A 250 -8.01 -8.07 -21.53
C HIS A 250 -8.28 -6.57 -21.40
N GLU A 251 -9.55 -6.17 -21.20
CA GLU A 251 -9.93 -4.78 -20.97
C GLU A 251 -9.42 -4.27 -19.61
N ILE A 252 -9.61 -5.06 -18.53
CA ILE A 252 -9.17 -4.73 -17.17
C ILE A 252 -7.65 -4.53 -17.13
N LEU A 253 -6.91 -5.46 -17.72
CA LEU A 253 -5.44 -5.46 -17.70
C LEU A 253 -4.81 -4.66 -18.85
N ASN A 254 -5.57 -4.08 -19.75
CA ASN A 254 -5.10 -3.39 -20.96
C ASN A 254 -4.16 -4.27 -21.83
N LEU A 255 -4.56 -5.53 -22.07
CA LEU A 255 -3.71 -6.44 -22.85
C LEU A 255 -3.64 -6.07 -24.35
N ASP A 256 -4.56 -5.22 -24.82
CA ASP A 256 -4.57 -4.69 -26.19
C ASP A 256 -3.68 -3.44 -26.32
N HIS A 257 -3.01 -3.04 -25.25
CA HIS A 257 -2.09 -1.89 -25.21
C HIS A 257 -2.71 -0.58 -25.71
N GLU A 258 -3.98 -0.34 -25.37
CA GLU A 258 -4.64 0.94 -25.60
C GLU A 258 -3.93 2.07 -24.84
N VAL A 259 -3.92 3.25 -25.45
CA VAL A 259 -3.29 4.45 -24.85
C VAL A 259 -4.10 4.88 -23.62
N TRP A 260 -3.42 5.11 -22.53
CA TRP A 260 -3.93 5.79 -21.35
C TRP A 260 -3.00 6.94 -20.96
N THR A 261 -3.53 7.97 -20.30
CA THR A 261 -2.79 9.15 -19.88
C THR A 261 -2.81 9.30 -18.37
N ASN A 262 -1.74 9.89 -17.83
CA ASN A 262 -1.69 10.24 -16.42
C ASN A 262 -2.66 11.41 -16.16
N PRO A 263 -3.66 11.26 -15.25
CA PRO A 263 -4.65 12.33 -15.03
C PRO A 263 -4.10 13.61 -14.41
N TRP A 264 -2.92 13.56 -13.79
CA TRP A 264 -2.27 14.74 -13.19
C TRP A 264 -1.30 15.44 -14.15
N ASP A 265 -0.85 14.72 -15.18
CA ASP A 265 -0.02 15.27 -16.25
C ASP A 265 -0.37 14.59 -17.59
N HIS A 266 -1.26 15.22 -18.34
CA HIS A 266 -1.74 14.70 -19.62
C HIS A 266 -0.66 14.59 -20.71
N SER A 267 0.53 15.17 -20.50
CA SER A 267 1.66 14.98 -21.40
C SER A 267 2.29 13.59 -21.27
N ILE A 268 2.02 12.90 -20.17
CA ILE A 268 2.49 11.55 -19.89
C ILE A 268 1.44 10.54 -20.36
N ALA A 269 1.68 9.96 -21.53
CA ALA A 269 0.86 8.89 -22.07
C ALA A 269 1.64 7.56 -22.08
N SER A 270 0.91 6.45 -21.93
CA SER A 270 1.50 5.10 -21.94
C SER A 270 0.53 4.11 -22.59
N THR A 271 1.06 3.05 -23.15
CA THR A 271 0.32 1.88 -23.65
C THR A 271 0.55 0.66 -22.77
N ALA A 272 1.28 0.81 -21.66
CA ALA A 272 1.62 -0.32 -20.79
C ALA A 272 0.36 -1.04 -20.30
N SER A 273 0.41 -2.37 -20.36
CA SER A 273 -0.56 -3.23 -19.70
C SER A 273 -0.25 -3.34 -18.20
N PHE A 274 -1.22 -3.78 -17.39
CA PHE A 274 -0.96 -4.04 -15.98
C PHE A 274 0.15 -5.09 -15.74
N PRO A 275 0.26 -6.18 -16.53
CA PRO A 275 1.42 -7.07 -16.49
C PRO A 275 2.78 -6.39 -16.72
N ASP A 276 2.87 -5.39 -17.61
CA ASP A 276 4.12 -4.64 -17.82
C ASP A 276 4.49 -3.82 -16.59
N LEU A 277 3.51 -3.12 -16.01
CA LEU A 277 3.69 -2.37 -14.76
C LEU A 277 4.04 -3.30 -13.59
N TYR A 278 3.46 -4.51 -13.56
CA TYR A 278 3.80 -5.53 -12.57
C TYR A 278 5.29 -5.91 -12.64
N GLN A 279 5.82 -6.12 -13.86
CA GLN A 279 7.24 -6.43 -14.04
C GLN A 279 8.13 -5.23 -13.71
N GLN A 280 7.72 -4.01 -14.07
CA GLN A 280 8.44 -2.79 -13.72
C GLN A 280 8.52 -2.62 -12.19
N THR A 281 7.43 -2.85 -11.47
CA THR A 281 7.37 -2.82 -10.01
C THR A 281 8.35 -3.83 -9.39
N LEU A 282 8.36 -5.07 -9.87
CA LEU A 282 9.28 -6.10 -9.36
C LEU A 282 10.75 -5.74 -9.60
N LYS A 283 11.08 -5.21 -10.78
CA LYS A 283 12.44 -4.75 -11.08
C LYS A 283 12.88 -3.66 -10.11
N LYS A 284 12.00 -2.69 -9.85
CA LYS A 284 12.25 -1.59 -8.89
C LYS A 284 12.39 -2.12 -7.47
N CYS A 285 11.50 -3.01 -7.03
CA CYS A 285 11.59 -3.65 -5.71
C CYS A 285 12.91 -4.38 -5.51
N ASN A 286 13.38 -5.12 -6.52
CA ASN A 286 14.64 -5.84 -6.45
C ASN A 286 15.84 -4.89 -6.29
N ALA A 287 15.86 -3.77 -6.99
CA ALA A 287 16.88 -2.73 -6.85
C ALA A 287 16.87 -2.11 -5.44
N VAL A 288 15.68 -1.73 -4.96
CA VAL A 288 15.52 -1.17 -3.60
C VAL A 288 15.94 -2.18 -2.53
N TYR A 289 15.58 -3.46 -2.69
CA TYR A 289 15.97 -4.51 -1.73
C TYR A 289 17.47 -4.80 -1.73
N TYR A 290 18.15 -4.63 -2.87
CA TYR A 290 19.59 -4.69 -2.91
C TYR A 290 20.23 -3.63 -2.02
N TYR A 291 19.80 -2.37 -2.15
CA TYR A 291 20.29 -1.27 -1.32
C TYR A 291 19.86 -1.38 0.15
N LEU A 292 18.63 -1.83 0.42
CA LEU A 292 18.19 -2.07 1.79
C LEU A 292 19.03 -3.17 2.46
N ASN A 293 19.32 -4.27 1.76
CA ASN A 293 20.18 -5.31 2.29
C ASN A 293 21.58 -4.77 2.58
N ALA A 294 22.17 -3.97 1.69
CA ALA A 294 23.46 -3.34 1.91
C ALA A 294 23.45 -2.42 3.15
N PHE A 295 22.41 -1.59 3.29
CA PHE A 295 22.20 -0.74 4.47
C PHE A 295 22.13 -1.55 5.77
N LEU A 296 21.41 -2.67 5.78
CA LEU A 296 21.26 -3.51 6.98
C LEU A 296 22.58 -4.21 7.39
N ILE A 297 23.41 -4.57 6.41
CA ILE A 297 24.71 -5.22 6.67
C ILE A 297 25.78 -4.21 7.09
N ALA A 298 25.79 -3.02 6.48
CA ALA A 298 26.75 -1.97 6.74
C ALA A 298 26.60 -1.30 8.13
N ASN A 299 25.64 -1.71 8.93
CA ASN A 299 25.34 -1.15 10.25
C ASN A 299 26.42 -1.52 11.28
N VAL A 300 27.66 -1.11 11.04
CA VAL A 300 28.84 -1.23 11.89
C VAL A 300 29.15 0.13 12.56
N PRO A 301 29.71 0.20 13.78
CA PRO A 301 29.52 1.25 14.77
C PRO A 301 30.28 2.57 14.57
N ALA A 302 30.45 3.08 13.36
CA ALA A 302 31.29 4.26 13.13
C ALA A 302 30.61 5.53 12.59
N GLY A 303 29.27 5.62 12.59
CA GLY A 303 28.56 6.81 12.13
C GLY A 303 27.12 6.50 11.66
N PRO A 304 26.31 7.53 11.32
CA PRO A 304 25.00 7.31 10.72
C PRO A 304 25.22 6.54 9.39
N PRO A 305 24.48 5.43 9.17
CA PRO A 305 24.64 4.64 7.95
C PRO A 305 24.28 5.48 6.73
N ASP A 306 25.06 5.37 5.67
CA ASP A 306 24.74 6.00 4.40
C ASP A 306 23.50 5.36 3.78
N MET A 307 22.42 6.12 3.69
CA MET A 307 21.15 5.73 3.10
C MET A 307 20.89 6.41 1.75
N SER A 308 21.85 7.22 1.27
CA SER A 308 21.67 8.05 0.08
C SER A 308 21.33 7.25 -1.16
N ALA A 309 22.04 6.15 -1.42
CA ALA A 309 21.78 5.28 -2.56
C ALA A 309 20.38 4.61 -2.48
N LEU A 310 19.97 4.17 -1.29
CA LEU A 310 18.65 3.59 -1.08
C LEU A 310 17.53 4.61 -1.30
N LEU A 311 17.68 5.83 -0.76
CA LEU A 311 16.70 6.90 -0.91
C LEU A 311 16.63 7.41 -2.36
N ALA A 312 17.77 7.51 -3.05
CA ALA A 312 17.82 7.86 -4.46
C ALA A 312 17.12 6.78 -5.33
N GLU A 313 17.35 5.49 -5.02
CA GLU A 313 16.64 4.41 -5.71
C GLU A 313 15.14 4.40 -5.41
N LEU A 314 14.69 4.68 -4.19
CA LEU A 314 13.26 4.81 -3.88
C LEU A 314 12.62 5.95 -4.66
N GLY A 315 13.29 7.12 -4.72
CA GLY A 315 12.73 8.33 -5.29
C GLY A 315 11.74 9.02 -4.35
N ASN A 316 11.12 10.09 -4.84
CA ASN A 316 10.16 10.92 -4.09
C ASN A 316 8.87 11.11 -4.89
N TYR A 317 8.14 10.02 -5.12
CA TYR A 317 6.96 10.01 -5.98
C TYR A 317 5.67 9.94 -5.17
N SER A 318 4.62 10.63 -5.63
CA SER A 318 3.27 10.45 -5.12
C SER A 318 2.81 9.00 -5.33
N TYR A 319 2.20 8.41 -4.33
CA TYR A 319 1.56 7.09 -4.45
C TYR A 319 0.39 7.11 -5.44
N HIS A 320 -0.22 8.26 -5.71
CA HIS A 320 -1.37 8.38 -6.61
C HIS A 320 -0.97 8.72 -8.05
N SER A 321 -0.17 9.77 -8.22
CA SER A 321 0.16 10.28 -9.55
C SER A 321 1.43 9.65 -10.14
N GLY A 322 2.28 9.04 -9.32
CA GLY A 322 3.60 8.61 -9.74
C GLY A 322 4.55 9.76 -10.12
N LEU A 323 4.13 11.01 -9.90
CA LEU A 323 4.94 12.20 -10.16
C LEU A 323 5.80 12.54 -8.94
N ASP A 324 6.93 13.19 -9.20
CA ASP A 324 7.79 13.70 -8.13
C ASP A 324 7.01 14.73 -7.29
N VAL A 325 7.13 14.65 -5.98
CA VAL A 325 6.40 15.52 -5.06
C VAL A 325 7.29 16.59 -4.39
N GLY A 326 8.50 16.79 -4.91
CA GLY A 326 9.41 17.90 -4.55
C GLY A 326 10.21 17.64 -3.28
#